data_c2c773fc934a9c9dbc979dd08832faf8
#
_entry.id   c2c773fc934a9c9dbc979dd08832faf8
#
_cell.length_a   1.000
_cell.length_b   1.000
_cell.length_c   1.000
_cell.angle_alpha   90.00
_cell.angle_beta   90.00
_cell.angle_gamma   90.00
#
_symmetry.space_group_name_H-M   'P 1'
#
loop_
_entity.id
_entity.type
_entity.pdbx_description
1 polymer ?
#
loop_
_entity_poly.entity_id
_entity_poly.type
_entity_poly.pdbx_seq_one_letter_code
_entity_poly.pdbx_strand_id
1 'polypeptide(L)'
;SRMQGYAENAVHQHLAGELQASFERDLRDRPEEVAPFFEEIDPEARQAIIDVAMRDSDRYKKGIGKLCPSCNRPGFYITPHRLADGRDGHLCNGEKGGCGHTWLAKTDEEMREAFDLPVAMKVFSHRGAVDTVLSPMDSILHRKAILHAGLVSIEPATGYVKAWVGGIDFKHFQYDNVGQSRRQVGSTFKPFVYATALRLGAEPCDEFPNQKTCIDLPPGSDPPRWCPDNSDEDYGEIVTLEYALANSMNTVTAKLIKDYGTKRVIDLAHALGIESDIPNVPSIALGVAQLTLQELVSANAALVNHGVHVEPTYIARIEDRFGNPIYEPLQEIREGLDDRTAYRVIQMMKGVVDGAWNEETGTTMGTGIRLRYNSDKRDYDGIRVPMAGKTGTTQNNTDGWFMGLTPELVTGVWVGAQDPTVRFSTTRLGQGANTALPI
;
A
#
# COMPACT_ATOMS: atom_id res chain seq x y z
N SER A 1 10.95 19.85 -4.09
CA SER A 1 11.60 20.14 -2.79
C SER A 1 12.72 19.15 -2.51
N ARG A 2 13.61 19.44 -1.55
CA ARG A 2 14.68 18.53 -1.13
C ARG A 2 14.12 17.22 -0.52
N MET A 3 13.04 17.34 0.26
CA MET A 3 12.35 16.18 0.84
C MET A 3 11.73 15.28 -0.23
N GLN A 4 11.14 15.86 -1.27
CA GLN A 4 10.63 15.09 -2.42
C GLN A 4 11.74 14.25 -3.07
N GLY A 5 12.90 14.85 -3.33
CA GLY A 5 14.03 14.11 -3.91
C GLY A 5 14.55 12.98 -3.01
N TYR A 6 14.53 13.14 -1.69
CA TYR A 6 14.89 12.06 -0.76
C TYR A 6 13.87 10.92 -0.81
N ALA A 7 12.57 11.23 -0.82
CA ALA A 7 11.51 10.25 -0.89
C ALA A 7 11.57 9.43 -2.19
N GLU A 8 11.73 10.10 -3.34
CA GLU A 8 11.89 9.43 -4.64
C GLU A 8 13.12 8.52 -4.67
N ASN A 9 14.25 9.00 -4.14
CA ASN A 9 15.47 8.20 -4.06
C ASN A 9 15.33 6.99 -3.14
N ALA A 10 14.70 7.14 -1.96
CA ALA A 10 14.49 6.04 -1.02
C ALA A 10 13.63 4.93 -1.63
N VAL A 11 12.50 5.30 -2.24
CA VAL A 11 11.63 4.35 -2.97
C VAL A 11 12.41 3.63 -4.06
N HIS A 12 13.13 4.39 -4.90
CA HIS A 12 13.89 3.81 -6.00
C HIS A 12 15.01 2.88 -5.50
N GLN A 13 15.83 3.32 -4.54
CA GLN A 13 16.98 2.54 -4.04
C GLN A 13 16.52 1.21 -3.43
N HIS A 14 15.46 1.22 -2.62
CA HIS A 14 15.00 0.00 -1.98
C HIS A 14 14.37 -0.97 -2.99
N LEU A 15 13.51 -0.49 -3.89
CA LEU A 15 12.88 -1.34 -4.91
C LEU A 15 13.88 -1.85 -5.94
N ALA A 16 14.75 -0.98 -6.49
CA ALA A 16 15.76 -1.35 -7.48
C ALA A 16 16.91 -2.18 -6.89
N GLY A 17 17.15 -2.06 -5.58
CA GLY A 17 18.21 -2.77 -4.86
C GLY A 17 17.86 -4.23 -4.57
N GLU A 18 17.35 -4.45 -3.36
CA GLU A 18 17.12 -5.81 -2.84
C GLU A 18 15.68 -6.30 -3.00
N LEU A 19 14.67 -5.43 -2.90
CA LEU A 19 13.30 -5.87 -2.70
C LEU A 19 12.73 -6.56 -3.95
N GLN A 20 12.81 -5.92 -5.12
CA GLN A 20 12.35 -6.52 -6.38
C GLN A 20 13.12 -7.81 -6.70
N ALA A 21 14.44 -7.81 -6.50
CA ALA A 21 15.26 -9.01 -6.73
C ALA A 21 14.91 -10.15 -5.75
N SER A 22 14.53 -9.82 -4.50
CA SER A 22 14.06 -10.80 -3.53
C SER A 22 12.71 -11.37 -3.93
N PHE A 23 11.81 -10.51 -4.41
CA PHE A 23 10.51 -10.94 -4.92
C PHE A 23 10.62 -11.83 -6.16
N GLU A 24 11.49 -11.49 -7.11
CA GLU A 24 11.75 -12.31 -8.30
C GLU A 24 12.36 -13.67 -7.97
N ARG A 25 13.20 -13.76 -6.91
CA ARG A 25 13.67 -15.06 -6.40
C ARG A 25 12.54 -15.88 -5.80
N ASP A 26 11.69 -15.27 -4.98
CA ASP A 26 10.52 -15.92 -4.40
C ASP A 26 9.55 -16.43 -5.48
N LEU A 27 9.33 -15.65 -6.56
CA LEU A 27 8.51 -16.07 -7.70
C LEU A 27 9.14 -17.24 -8.48
N ARG A 28 10.46 -17.26 -8.61
CA ARG A 28 11.20 -18.30 -9.35
C ARG A 28 11.11 -19.67 -8.70
N ASP A 29 10.89 -19.70 -7.39
CA ASP A 29 10.72 -20.94 -6.61
C ASP A 29 9.28 -21.49 -6.76
N ARG A 30 8.38 -20.80 -7.47
CA ARG A 30 7.01 -21.23 -7.75
C ARG A 30 6.91 -21.93 -9.12
N PRO A 31 5.94 -22.84 -9.29
CA PRO A 31 5.65 -23.41 -10.60
C PRO A 31 5.31 -22.33 -11.63
N GLU A 32 5.72 -22.51 -12.89
CA GLU A 32 5.46 -21.54 -13.98
C GLU A 32 3.96 -21.28 -14.18
N GLU A 33 3.12 -22.32 -14.02
CA GLU A 33 1.67 -22.21 -14.18
C GLU A 33 0.98 -21.32 -13.13
N VAL A 34 1.63 -21.03 -11.98
CA VAL A 34 1.07 -20.14 -10.95
C VAL A 34 1.78 -18.81 -10.85
N ALA A 35 3.05 -18.68 -11.23
CA ALA A 35 3.78 -17.42 -11.19
C ALA A 35 3.19 -16.39 -12.20
N PRO A 36 3.12 -15.09 -11.88
CA PRO A 36 3.50 -14.44 -10.62
C PRO A 36 2.42 -14.50 -9.52
N PHE A 37 1.30 -15.13 -9.77
CA PHE A 37 0.18 -15.26 -8.83
C PHE A 37 0.52 -16.19 -7.68
N PHE A 38 -0.31 -16.17 -6.65
CA PHE A 38 -0.20 -17.11 -5.55
C PHE A 38 -0.90 -18.42 -5.90
N GLU A 39 -0.34 -19.58 -5.49
CA GLU A 39 -0.85 -20.91 -5.84
C GLU A 39 -2.29 -21.19 -5.39
N GLU A 40 -2.75 -20.51 -4.32
CA GLU A 40 -4.12 -20.67 -3.81
C GLU A 40 -5.19 -20.03 -4.70
N ILE A 41 -4.80 -19.25 -5.73
CA ILE A 41 -5.78 -18.69 -6.64
C ILE A 41 -6.33 -19.75 -7.59
N ASP A 42 -7.65 -19.76 -7.75
CA ASP A 42 -8.31 -20.64 -8.71
C ASP A 42 -7.76 -20.43 -10.14
N PRO A 43 -7.41 -21.50 -10.89
CA PRO A 43 -6.88 -21.39 -12.23
C PRO A 43 -7.78 -20.62 -13.21
N GLU A 44 -9.11 -20.74 -13.09
CA GLU A 44 -10.07 -20.00 -13.94
C GLU A 44 -10.02 -18.49 -13.61
N ALA A 45 -9.99 -18.14 -12.32
CA ALA A 45 -9.86 -16.75 -11.87
C ALA A 45 -8.52 -16.15 -12.32
N ARG A 46 -7.42 -16.91 -12.22
CA ARG A 46 -6.10 -16.51 -12.73
C ARG A 46 -6.14 -16.23 -14.24
N GLN A 47 -6.74 -17.13 -15.03
CA GLN A 47 -6.86 -16.94 -16.47
C GLN A 47 -7.73 -15.73 -16.82
N ALA A 48 -8.81 -15.49 -16.08
CA ALA A 48 -9.65 -14.31 -16.25
C ALA A 48 -8.87 -13.00 -16.01
N ILE A 49 -8.03 -12.94 -14.97
CA ILE A 49 -7.16 -11.78 -14.68
C ILE A 49 -6.18 -11.53 -15.83
N ILE A 50 -5.58 -12.60 -16.37
CA ILE A 50 -4.64 -12.52 -17.51
C ILE A 50 -5.37 -12.05 -18.77
N ASP A 51 -6.53 -12.61 -19.06
CA ASP A 51 -7.35 -12.27 -20.22
C ASP A 51 -7.81 -10.82 -20.21
N VAL A 52 -8.22 -10.31 -19.05
CA VAL A 52 -8.55 -8.89 -18.87
C VAL A 52 -7.33 -8.02 -19.16
N ALA A 53 -6.17 -8.35 -18.57
CA ALA A 53 -4.94 -7.59 -18.80
C ALA A 53 -4.47 -7.63 -20.27
N MET A 54 -4.64 -8.77 -20.95
CA MET A 54 -4.38 -8.91 -22.39
C MET A 54 -5.28 -7.97 -23.20
N ARG A 55 -6.60 -8.03 -22.96
CA ARG A 55 -7.61 -7.24 -23.69
C ARG A 55 -7.49 -5.75 -23.44
N ASP A 56 -7.02 -5.36 -22.27
CA ASP A 56 -6.78 -3.96 -21.92
C ASP A 56 -5.48 -3.40 -22.50
N SER A 57 -4.56 -4.24 -22.96
CA SER A 57 -3.31 -3.80 -23.54
C SER A 57 -3.51 -3.05 -24.85
N ASP A 58 -2.68 -2.04 -25.11
CA ASP A 58 -2.69 -1.31 -26.38
C ASP A 58 -2.41 -2.23 -27.57
N ARG A 59 -1.57 -3.25 -27.39
CA ARG A 59 -1.26 -4.24 -28.42
C ARG A 59 -2.52 -4.98 -28.88
N TYR A 60 -3.33 -5.45 -27.93
CA TYR A 60 -4.59 -6.12 -28.24
C TYR A 60 -5.58 -5.16 -28.91
N LYS A 61 -5.79 -3.97 -28.31
CA LYS A 61 -6.71 -2.95 -28.85
C LYS A 61 -6.34 -2.51 -30.28
N LYS A 62 -5.04 -2.42 -30.60
CA LYS A 62 -4.55 -2.17 -31.96
C LYS A 62 -4.84 -3.34 -32.89
N GLY A 63 -4.60 -4.56 -32.45
CA GLY A 63 -4.82 -5.76 -33.22
C GLY A 63 -6.28 -5.94 -33.64
N ILE A 64 -7.22 -5.72 -32.71
CA ILE A 64 -8.66 -5.89 -32.98
C ILE A 64 -9.36 -4.64 -33.56
N GLY A 65 -8.63 -3.60 -33.90
CA GLY A 65 -9.19 -2.39 -34.53
C GLY A 65 -9.84 -1.39 -33.58
N LYS A 66 -9.64 -1.48 -32.25
CA LYS A 66 -10.15 -0.49 -31.27
C LYS A 66 -9.22 0.70 -31.07
N LEU A 67 -7.95 0.60 -31.47
CA LEU A 67 -6.94 1.63 -31.33
C LEU A 67 -6.12 1.68 -32.64
N CYS A 68 -5.81 2.88 -33.16
CA CYS A 68 -4.99 3.01 -34.34
C CYS A 68 -3.54 2.58 -34.08
N PRO A 69 -2.97 1.62 -34.84
CA PRO A 69 -1.59 1.17 -34.65
C PRO A 69 -0.55 2.27 -34.83
N SER A 70 -0.84 3.28 -35.68
CA SER A 70 0.10 4.35 -36.04
C SER A 70 0.09 5.53 -35.05
N CYS A 71 -1.10 6.03 -34.67
CA CYS A 71 -1.22 7.26 -33.88
C CYS A 71 -1.92 7.10 -32.53
N ASN A 72 -2.26 5.87 -32.13
CA ASN A 72 -2.94 5.53 -30.86
C ASN A 72 -4.32 6.19 -30.66
N ARG A 73 -4.97 6.70 -31.70
CA ARG A 73 -6.32 7.28 -31.55
C ARG A 73 -7.37 6.19 -31.38
N PRO A 74 -8.35 6.40 -30.47
CA PRO A 74 -9.36 5.39 -30.14
C PRO A 74 -10.48 5.28 -31.19
N GLY A 75 -11.41 4.37 -30.96
CA GLY A 75 -12.44 3.93 -31.89
C GLY A 75 -13.28 5.02 -32.55
N PHE A 76 -13.49 6.21 -31.96
CA PHE A 76 -14.19 7.34 -32.60
C PHE A 76 -13.56 7.75 -33.92
N TYR A 77 -12.23 7.66 -34.05
CA TYR A 77 -11.46 8.00 -35.26
C TYR A 77 -11.34 6.84 -36.23
N ILE A 78 -11.79 5.65 -35.84
CA ILE A 78 -11.65 4.43 -36.65
C ILE A 78 -12.98 4.14 -37.37
N THR A 79 -12.91 3.92 -38.69
CA THR A 79 -14.05 3.57 -39.49
C THR A 79 -13.77 2.30 -40.27
N PRO A 80 -14.80 1.47 -40.57
CA PRO A 80 -14.67 0.37 -41.53
C PRO A 80 -14.17 0.89 -42.85
N HIS A 81 -13.25 0.15 -43.49
CA HIS A 81 -12.64 0.53 -44.74
C HIS A 81 -12.27 -0.71 -45.57
N ARG A 82 -12.53 -0.68 -46.87
CA ARG A 82 -12.11 -1.75 -47.73
C ARG A 82 -10.67 -1.52 -48.19
N LEU A 83 -9.80 -2.45 -47.88
CA LEU A 83 -8.37 -2.38 -48.20
C LEU A 83 -8.12 -2.57 -49.70
N ALA A 84 -6.92 -2.20 -50.19
CA ALA A 84 -6.54 -2.31 -51.58
C ALA A 84 -6.56 -3.76 -52.12
N ASP A 85 -6.40 -4.76 -51.23
CA ASP A 85 -6.47 -6.18 -51.55
C ASP A 85 -7.91 -6.75 -51.52
N GLY A 86 -8.92 -5.89 -51.32
CA GLY A 86 -10.33 -6.24 -51.30
C GLY A 86 -10.86 -6.79 -49.96
N ARG A 87 -10.03 -6.90 -48.94
CA ARG A 87 -10.45 -7.33 -47.61
C ARG A 87 -11.06 -6.18 -46.82
N ASP A 88 -11.99 -6.50 -45.90
CA ASP A 88 -12.56 -5.53 -45.02
C ASP A 88 -11.59 -5.26 -43.86
N GLY A 89 -11.25 -3.99 -43.63
CA GLY A 89 -10.31 -3.53 -42.63
C GLY A 89 -10.76 -2.25 -41.98
N HIS A 90 -9.82 -1.49 -41.45
CA HIS A 90 -10.05 -0.27 -40.71
C HIS A 90 -9.24 0.90 -41.27
N LEU A 91 -9.79 2.10 -41.15
CA LEU A 91 -9.15 3.37 -41.48
C LEU A 91 -9.19 4.30 -40.27
N CYS A 92 -8.05 4.85 -39.92
CA CYS A 92 -7.97 5.99 -39.01
C CYS A 92 -8.33 7.27 -39.74
N ASN A 93 -9.62 7.65 -39.73
CA ASN A 93 -10.23 8.61 -40.66
C ASN A 93 -9.67 10.03 -40.46
N GLY A 94 -9.02 10.56 -41.51
CA GLY A 94 -8.44 11.91 -41.51
C GLY A 94 -9.48 13.04 -41.38
N GLU A 95 -10.69 12.87 -41.92
CA GLU A 95 -11.78 13.86 -41.81
C GLU A 95 -12.25 14.02 -40.35
N LYS A 96 -12.14 12.96 -39.56
CA LYS A 96 -12.37 13.00 -38.09
C LYS A 96 -11.14 13.44 -37.30
N GLY A 97 -10.05 13.81 -37.98
CA GLY A 97 -8.77 14.15 -37.35
C GLY A 97 -7.85 12.95 -37.10
N GLY A 98 -8.10 11.80 -37.72
CA GLY A 98 -7.21 10.63 -37.72
C GLY A 98 -5.98 10.82 -38.59
N CYS A 99 -5.08 9.81 -38.66
CA CYS A 99 -3.81 9.87 -39.37
C CYS A 99 -3.85 9.26 -40.80
N GLY A 100 -4.98 8.74 -41.28
CA GLY A 100 -5.12 8.09 -42.57
C GLY A 100 -4.58 6.66 -42.67
N HIS A 101 -4.07 6.08 -41.57
CA HIS A 101 -3.54 4.71 -41.54
C HIS A 101 -4.64 3.68 -41.75
N THR A 102 -4.40 2.70 -42.64
CA THR A 102 -5.30 1.57 -42.91
C THR A 102 -4.65 0.26 -42.48
N TRP A 103 -5.44 -0.66 -41.88
CA TRP A 103 -4.94 -1.97 -41.47
C TRP A 103 -6.07 -3.01 -41.44
N LEU A 104 -5.66 -4.29 -41.42
CA LEU A 104 -6.55 -5.41 -41.19
C LEU A 104 -6.60 -5.71 -39.67
N ALA A 105 -7.80 -5.74 -39.09
CA ALA A 105 -7.94 -6.21 -37.72
C ALA A 105 -7.84 -7.74 -37.67
N LYS A 106 -7.29 -8.21 -36.55
CA LYS A 106 -7.21 -9.62 -36.22
C LYS A 106 -8.44 -10.04 -35.44
N THR A 107 -8.78 -11.31 -35.48
CA THR A 107 -9.78 -11.92 -34.59
C THR A 107 -9.22 -12.08 -33.19
N ASP A 108 -10.10 -12.38 -32.19
CA ASP A 108 -9.67 -12.69 -30.82
C ASP A 108 -8.72 -13.90 -30.78
N GLU A 109 -8.99 -14.92 -31.59
CA GLU A 109 -8.18 -16.14 -31.71
C GLU A 109 -6.78 -15.84 -32.29
N GLU A 110 -6.71 -15.13 -33.40
CA GLU A 110 -5.43 -14.68 -34.00
C GLU A 110 -4.63 -13.77 -33.06
N MET A 111 -5.33 -13.00 -32.19
CA MET A 111 -4.65 -12.19 -31.17
C MET A 111 -4.08 -13.04 -30.06
N ARG A 112 -4.81 -14.07 -29.58
CA ARG A 112 -4.30 -15.01 -28.58
C ARG A 112 -3.04 -15.73 -29.08
N GLU A 113 -3.06 -16.27 -30.29
CA GLU A 113 -1.88 -16.88 -30.91
C GLU A 113 -0.70 -15.87 -31.02
N ALA A 114 -0.98 -14.63 -31.41
CA ALA A 114 0.05 -13.59 -31.53
C ALA A 114 0.62 -13.16 -30.14
N PHE A 115 -0.12 -13.37 -29.05
CA PHE A 115 0.36 -13.08 -27.71
C PHE A 115 1.32 -14.14 -27.17
N ASP A 116 1.31 -15.35 -27.73
CA ASP A 116 2.23 -16.43 -27.35
C ASP A 116 3.55 -16.40 -28.12
N LEU A 117 3.61 -15.62 -29.22
CA LEU A 117 4.82 -15.54 -30.06
C LEU A 117 5.85 -14.55 -29.50
N PRO A 118 7.10 -14.96 -29.25
CA PRO A 118 8.15 -14.06 -28.79
C PRO A 118 8.45 -12.94 -29.77
N VAL A 119 8.57 -11.72 -29.27
CA VAL A 119 8.92 -10.52 -30.05
C VAL A 119 9.94 -9.67 -29.29
N ALA A 120 10.79 -8.96 -30.02
CA ALA A 120 11.69 -7.98 -29.41
C ALA A 120 10.88 -6.82 -28.83
N MET A 121 11.12 -6.49 -27.56
CA MET A 121 10.43 -5.42 -26.85
C MET A 121 11.30 -4.81 -25.75
N LYS A 122 10.86 -3.64 -25.27
CA LYS A 122 11.39 -3.05 -24.05
C LYS A 122 10.41 -3.29 -22.92
N VAL A 123 10.89 -3.82 -21.81
CA VAL A 123 10.13 -3.99 -20.57
C VAL A 123 10.65 -3.07 -19.49
N PHE A 124 9.77 -2.69 -18.57
CA PHE A 124 10.15 -1.90 -17.39
C PHE A 124 10.96 -2.76 -16.42
N SER A 125 11.99 -2.17 -15.83
CA SER A 125 12.56 -2.64 -14.56
C SER A 125 12.88 -1.43 -13.69
N HIS A 126 12.99 -1.62 -12.37
CA HIS A 126 13.37 -0.55 -11.44
C HIS A 126 14.76 0.04 -11.74
N ARG A 127 15.60 -0.64 -12.54
CA ARG A 127 16.93 -0.19 -12.97
C ARG A 127 16.93 0.47 -14.35
N GLY A 128 15.75 0.69 -14.93
CA GLY A 128 15.57 1.24 -16.26
C GLY A 128 14.96 0.23 -17.22
N ALA A 129 14.64 0.70 -18.45
CA ALA A 129 14.06 -0.16 -19.47
C ALA A 129 15.09 -1.18 -20.00
N VAL A 130 14.66 -2.43 -20.13
CA VAL A 130 15.49 -3.56 -20.60
C VAL A 130 15.00 -4.02 -21.95
N ASP A 131 15.93 -4.11 -22.93
CA ASP A 131 15.66 -4.74 -24.23
C ASP A 131 15.69 -6.26 -24.07
N THR A 132 14.62 -6.92 -24.49
CA THR A 132 14.44 -8.37 -24.32
C THR A 132 13.59 -8.97 -25.44
N VAL A 133 13.55 -10.29 -25.50
CA VAL A 133 12.67 -11.05 -26.38
C VAL A 133 11.74 -11.87 -25.51
N LEU A 134 10.48 -11.46 -25.44
CA LEU A 134 9.42 -12.12 -24.67
C LEU A 134 8.17 -12.26 -25.54
N SER A 135 7.30 -13.21 -25.19
CA SER A 135 5.94 -13.17 -25.70
C SER A 135 5.19 -11.95 -25.10
N PRO A 136 4.23 -11.36 -25.79
CA PRO A 136 3.37 -10.33 -25.22
C PRO A 136 2.67 -10.81 -23.93
N MET A 137 2.36 -12.11 -23.82
CA MET A 137 1.79 -12.70 -22.62
C MET A 137 2.79 -12.66 -21.45
N ASP A 138 4.04 -13.10 -21.68
CA ASP A 138 5.10 -13.03 -20.66
C ASP A 138 5.37 -11.60 -20.21
N SER A 139 5.24 -10.63 -21.11
CA SER A 139 5.38 -9.21 -20.76
C SER A 139 4.27 -8.71 -19.82
N ILE A 140 3.05 -9.26 -19.92
CA ILE A 140 1.96 -8.99 -18.98
C ILE A 140 2.27 -9.61 -17.62
N LEU A 141 2.72 -10.86 -17.57
CA LEU A 141 3.12 -11.53 -16.34
C LEU A 141 4.29 -10.81 -15.67
N HIS A 142 5.31 -10.41 -16.45
CA HIS A 142 6.41 -9.58 -15.96
C HIS A 142 5.91 -8.27 -15.32
N ARG A 143 5.00 -7.56 -16.00
CA ARG A 143 4.43 -6.31 -15.47
C ARG A 143 3.65 -6.53 -14.15
N LYS A 144 2.92 -7.64 -14.02
CA LYS A 144 2.22 -8.00 -12.80
C LYS A 144 3.17 -8.33 -11.63
N ALA A 145 4.36 -8.82 -11.93
CA ALA A 145 5.41 -9.13 -10.97
C ALA A 145 6.21 -7.89 -10.49
N ILE A 146 5.92 -6.69 -11.00
CA ILE A 146 6.57 -5.46 -10.54
C ILE A 146 5.94 -5.01 -9.21
N LEU A 147 6.78 -4.82 -8.20
CA LEU A 147 6.37 -4.22 -6.94
C LEU A 147 6.23 -2.70 -7.09
N HIS A 148 5.21 -2.17 -6.46
CA HIS A 148 4.89 -0.75 -6.40
C HIS A 148 5.10 -0.22 -4.99
N ALA A 149 5.28 1.10 -4.88
CA ALA A 149 5.29 1.80 -3.60
C ALA A 149 4.55 3.12 -3.71
N GLY A 150 3.99 3.54 -2.58
CA GLY A 150 3.53 4.88 -2.32
C GLY A 150 4.23 5.43 -1.09
N LEU A 151 4.58 6.72 -1.09
CA LEU A 151 5.12 7.41 0.07
C LEU A 151 4.50 8.79 0.18
N VAL A 152 4.07 9.17 1.38
CA VAL A 152 3.67 10.54 1.69
C VAL A 152 4.25 10.97 3.03
N SER A 153 4.71 12.22 3.10
CA SER A 153 5.19 12.86 4.32
C SER A 153 4.40 14.14 4.58
N ILE A 154 3.87 14.27 5.80
CA ILE A 154 3.04 15.41 6.24
C ILE A 154 3.68 16.04 7.49
N GLU A 155 3.71 17.38 7.54
CA GLU A 155 4.05 18.15 8.73
C GLU A 155 2.81 18.21 9.65
N PRO A 156 2.85 17.63 10.86
CA PRO A 156 1.65 17.46 11.69
C PRO A 156 0.97 18.78 12.07
N ALA A 157 1.75 19.79 12.42
CA ALA A 157 1.24 21.07 12.92
C ALA A 157 0.51 21.90 11.85
N THR A 158 0.86 21.74 10.57
CA THR A 158 0.36 22.56 9.47
C THR A 158 -0.45 21.79 8.44
N GLY A 159 -0.42 20.45 8.46
CA GLY A 159 -1.00 19.64 7.40
C GLY A 159 -0.25 19.71 6.05
N TYR A 160 0.85 20.47 5.95
CA TYR A 160 1.57 20.61 4.68
C TYR A 160 2.20 19.31 4.23
N VAL A 161 1.88 18.89 3.01
CA VAL A 161 2.51 17.75 2.34
C VAL A 161 3.92 18.15 1.91
N LYS A 162 4.93 17.50 2.48
CA LYS A 162 6.36 17.76 2.23
C LYS A 162 6.94 16.90 1.11
N ALA A 163 6.42 15.65 0.97
CA ALA A 163 6.78 14.74 -0.11
C ALA A 163 5.57 13.87 -0.49
N TRP A 164 5.48 13.54 -1.78
CA TRP A 164 4.42 12.69 -2.34
C TRP A 164 4.99 11.87 -3.48
N VAL A 165 5.13 10.56 -3.28
CA VAL A 165 5.54 9.62 -4.31
C VAL A 165 4.37 8.69 -4.57
N GLY A 166 3.54 9.01 -5.56
CA GLY A 166 2.33 8.26 -5.90
C GLY A 166 2.60 6.93 -6.61
N GLY A 167 3.82 6.72 -7.11
CA GLY A 167 4.20 5.49 -7.81
C GLY A 167 5.66 5.47 -8.18
N ILE A 168 6.08 4.35 -8.76
CA ILE A 168 7.49 4.05 -9.04
C ILE A 168 8.03 4.70 -10.33
N ASP A 169 7.16 4.93 -11.31
CA ASP A 169 7.49 5.57 -12.60
C ASP A 169 6.20 6.02 -13.30
N PHE A 170 5.97 7.33 -13.38
CA PHE A 170 4.75 7.89 -13.97
C PHE A 170 4.58 7.57 -15.46
N LYS A 171 5.67 7.38 -16.19
CA LYS A 171 5.60 7.03 -17.63
C LYS A 171 4.96 5.67 -17.86
N HIS A 172 5.21 4.72 -16.97
CA HIS A 172 4.77 3.32 -17.10
C HIS A 172 3.58 2.98 -16.22
N PHE A 173 3.43 3.64 -15.06
CA PHE A 173 2.43 3.37 -14.04
C PHE A 173 1.87 4.69 -13.50
N GLN A 174 0.73 5.11 -14.03
CA GLN A 174 0.14 6.42 -13.74
C GLN A 174 -0.83 6.42 -12.56
N TYR A 175 -1.14 5.24 -12.01
CA TYR A 175 -2.04 5.12 -10.87
C TYR A 175 -1.36 5.60 -9.58
N ASP A 176 -2.03 6.51 -8.87
CA ASP A 176 -1.51 7.08 -7.63
C ASP A 176 -1.83 6.18 -6.43
N ASN A 177 -0.79 5.59 -5.86
CA ASN A 177 -0.91 4.70 -4.70
C ASN A 177 -1.03 5.43 -3.36
N VAL A 178 -0.94 6.75 -3.33
CA VAL A 178 -1.07 7.54 -2.10
C VAL A 178 -2.50 8.02 -1.89
N GLY A 179 -3.10 8.67 -2.90
CA GLY A 179 -4.42 9.29 -2.77
C GLY A 179 -5.57 8.52 -3.40
N GLN A 180 -5.29 7.61 -4.36
CA GLN A 180 -6.34 6.88 -5.08
C GLN A 180 -6.46 5.42 -4.65
N SER A 181 -5.32 4.78 -4.34
CA SER A 181 -5.30 3.37 -3.97
C SER A 181 -5.85 3.17 -2.57
N ARG A 182 -6.90 2.38 -2.45
CA ARG A 182 -7.42 1.92 -1.15
C ARG A 182 -6.98 0.49 -0.94
N ARG A 183 -6.18 0.28 0.09
CA ARG A 183 -5.61 -1.02 0.46
C ARG A 183 -5.92 -1.34 1.90
N GLN A 184 -5.97 -2.63 2.20
CA GLN A 184 -6.10 -3.10 3.56
C GLN A 184 -4.90 -2.64 4.39
N VAL A 185 -5.14 -1.94 5.50
CA VAL A 185 -4.08 -1.27 6.25
C VAL A 185 -3.37 -2.17 7.26
N GLY A 186 -3.93 -3.32 7.56
CA GLY A 186 -3.34 -4.27 8.49
C GLY A 186 -3.06 -3.65 9.86
N SER A 187 -2.01 -4.10 10.49
CA SER A 187 -1.64 -3.68 11.85
C SER A 187 -1.33 -2.17 12.02
N THR A 188 -1.27 -1.37 10.94
CA THR A 188 -1.15 0.08 11.08
C THR A 188 -2.42 0.75 11.60
N PHE A 189 -3.54 0.02 11.66
CA PHE A 189 -4.77 0.48 12.28
C PHE A 189 -4.78 0.35 13.82
N LYS A 190 -3.92 -0.49 14.40
CA LYS A 190 -3.87 -0.76 15.85
C LYS A 190 -3.71 0.47 16.74
N PRO A 191 -2.93 1.51 16.39
CA PRO A 191 -2.84 2.72 17.20
C PRO A 191 -4.19 3.34 17.54
N PHE A 192 -5.18 3.29 16.64
CA PHE A 192 -6.53 3.81 16.89
C PHE A 192 -7.33 2.94 17.90
N VAL A 193 -7.12 1.63 17.88
CA VAL A 193 -7.69 0.69 18.87
C VAL A 193 -7.14 0.98 20.23
N TYR A 194 -5.81 1.11 20.36
CA TYR A 194 -5.13 1.41 21.62
C TYR A 194 -5.47 2.82 22.11
N ALA A 195 -5.52 3.82 21.23
CA ALA A 195 -5.98 5.16 21.59
C ALA A 195 -7.39 5.16 22.17
N THR A 196 -8.29 4.35 21.62
CA THR A 196 -9.65 4.20 22.14
C THR A 196 -9.63 3.57 23.55
N ALA A 197 -8.85 2.52 23.75
CA ALA A 197 -8.72 1.88 25.08
C ALA A 197 -8.16 2.86 26.13
N LEU A 198 -7.07 3.58 25.82
CA LEU A 198 -6.47 4.58 26.70
C LEU A 198 -7.43 5.72 27.04
N ARG A 199 -8.19 6.23 26.05
CA ARG A 199 -9.23 7.25 26.24
C ARG A 199 -10.33 6.78 27.19
N LEU A 200 -10.58 5.47 27.26
CA LEU A 200 -11.60 4.85 28.10
C LEU A 200 -11.04 4.33 29.42
N GLY A 201 -9.81 4.67 29.77
CA GLY A 201 -9.23 4.45 31.09
C GLY A 201 -8.20 3.32 31.18
N ALA A 202 -7.85 2.65 30.08
CA ALA A 202 -6.71 1.74 30.07
C ALA A 202 -5.39 2.52 30.26
N GLU A 203 -4.37 1.85 30.81
CA GLU A 203 -3.04 2.43 31.01
C GLU A 203 -1.99 1.61 30.23
N PRO A 204 -0.88 2.23 29.76
CA PRO A 204 0.17 1.53 29.02
C PRO A 204 0.77 0.32 29.75
N CYS A 205 0.77 0.35 31.09
CA CYS A 205 1.30 -0.69 31.97
C CYS A 205 0.26 -1.76 32.34
N ASP A 206 -1.00 -1.65 31.88
CA ASP A 206 -2.00 -2.69 32.15
C ASP A 206 -1.56 -4.01 31.52
N GLU A 207 -1.68 -5.08 32.31
CA GLU A 207 -1.24 -6.41 31.95
C GLU A 207 -2.36 -7.24 31.31
N PHE A 208 -2.01 -7.93 30.24
CA PHE A 208 -2.91 -8.81 29.50
C PHE A 208 -2.24 -10.17 29.24
N PRO A 209 -2.98 -11.28 29.42
CA PRO A 209 -2.47 -12.57 29.00
C PRO A 209 -2.43 -12.66 27.46
N ASN A 210 -1.29 -13.08 26.94
CA ASN A 210 -1.14 -13.38 25.51
C ASN A 210 -1.80 -14.72 25.18
N GLN A 211 -3.11 -14.69 25.00
CA GLN A 211 -3.90 -15.89 24.69
C GLN A 211 -4.95 -15.59 23.64
N LYS A 212 -5.37 -16.63 22.90
CA LYS A 212 -6.41 -16.50 21.86
C LYS A 212 -7.68 -15.89 22.44
N THR A 213 -8.11 -14.81 21.87
CA THR A 213 -9.36 -14.13 22.20
C THR A 213 -10.35 -14.33 21.05
N CYS A 214 -11.46 -14.97 21.35
CA CYS A 214 -12.55 -15.17 20.40
C CYS A 214 -13.70 -14.19 20.63
N ILE A 215 -14.29 -13.72 19.54
CA ILE A 215 -15.48 -12.84 19.53
C ILE A 215 -16.57 -13.56 18.74
N ASP A 216 -17.73 -13.74 19.35
CA ASP A 216 -18.89 -14.31 18.67
C ASP A 216 -19.40 -13.31 17.61
N LEU A 217 -19.67 -13.81 16.42
CA LEU A 217 -20.18 -13.02 15.31
C LEU A 217 -21.73 -13.13 15.24
N PRO A 218 -22.41 -12.23 14.51
CA PRO A 218 -23.86 -12.29 14.37
C PRO A 218 -24.36 -13.65 13.89
N PRO A 219 -25.58 -14.09 14.26
CA PRO A 219 -26.15 -15.34 13.80
C PRO A 219 -26.16 -15.42 12.25
N GLY A 220 -25.67 -16.55 11.73
CA GLY A 220 -25.55 -16.77 10.27
C GLY A 220 -24.19 -16.40 9.69
N SER A 221 -23.25 -15.90 10.50
CA SER A 221 -21.87 -15.66 10.07
C SER A 221 -21.12 -17.00 9.89
N ASP A 222 -20.26 -17.06 8.89
CA ASP A 222 -19.31 -18.15 8.67
C ASP A 222 -17.89 -17.58 8.58
N PRO A 223 -17.00 -17.91 9.51
CA PRO A 223 -17.21 -18.71 10.72
C PRO A 223 -18.09 -17.99 11.78
N PRO A 224 -18.71 -18.72 12.72
CA PRO A 224 -19.57 -18.11 13.76
C PRO A 224 -18.81 -17.34 14.83
N ARG A 225 -17.48 -17.46 14.85
CA ARG A 225 -16.56 -16.79 15.76
C ARG A 225 -15.34 -16.29 15.02
N TRP A 226 -14.87 -15.13 15.41
CA TRP A 226 -13.59 -14.60 14.97
C TRP A 226 -12.54 -14.76 16.06
N CYS A 227 -11.49 -15.54 15.78
CA CYS A 227 -10.42 -15.89 16.72
C CYS A 227 -9.07 -15.66 16.04
N PRO A 228 -8.49 -14.46 16.06
CA PRO A 228 -7.22 -14.20 15.39
C PRO A 228 -6.04 -14.84 16.12
N ASP A 229 -5.09 -15.34 15.34
CA ASP A 229 -3.80 -15.81 15.82
C ASP A 229 -2.75 -14.68 15.80
N ASN A 230 -1.73 -14.79 16.67
CA ASN A 230 -0.51 -13.99 16.54
C ASN A 230 0.28 -14.45 15.30
N SER A 231 1.03 -13.51 14.69
CA SER A 231 1.81 -13.80 13.47
C SER A 231 3.00 -14.73 13.70
N ASP A 232 3.47 -14.85 14.94
CA ASP A 232 4.55 -15.71 15.39
C ASP A 232 4.05 -17.01 16.06
N GLU A 233 2.72 -17.12 16.24
CA GLU A 233 2.06 -18.24 16.93
C GLU A 233 2.56 -18.44 18.38
N ASP A 234 3.16 -17.40 18.98
CA ASP A 234 3.64 -17.42 20.36
C ASP A 234 2.54 -16.96 21.34
N TYR A 235 2.40 -17.68 22.46
CA TYR A 235 1.35 -17.49 23.43
C TYR A 235 1.83 -17.87 24.84
N GLY A 236 1.15 -17.35 25.84
CA GLY A 236 1.27 -17.82 27.21
C GLY A 236 1.80 -16.79 28.20
N GLU A 237 2.62 -15.84 27.74
CA GLU A 237 3.18 -14.80 28.60
C GLU A 237 2.14 -13.74 29.00
N ILE A 238 2.39 -13.04 30.09
CA ILE A 238 1.69 -11.83 30.48
C ILE A 238 2.46 -10.63 29.92
N VAL A 239 1.75 -9.75 29.21
CA VAL A 239 2.37 -8.61 28.52
C VAL A 239 1.66 -7.31 28.88
N THR A 240 2.40 -6.21 28.95
CA THR A 240 1.81 -4.87 29.05
C THR A 240 1.19 -4.43 27.72
N LEU A 241 0.26 -3.46 27.76
CA LEU A 241 -0.28 -2.86 26.55
C LEU A 241 0.82 -2.24 25.68
N GLU A 242 1.83 -1.62 26.31
CA GLU A 242 2.98 -1.06 25.57
C GLU A 242 3.73 -2.14 24.80
N TYR A 243 4.06 -3.26 25.45
CA TYR A 243 4.73 -4.39 24.80
C TYR A 243 3.88 -4.99 23.66
N ALA A 244 2.59 -5.14 23.92
CA ALA A 244 1.65 -5.70 22.93
C ALA A 244 1.52 -4.83 21.67
N LEU A 245 1.50 -3.49 21.81
CA LEU A 245 1.50 -2.57 20.66
C LEU A 245 2.85 -2.60 19.94
N ALA A 246 3.97 -2.58 20.66
CA ALA A 246 5.33 -2.59 20.13
C ALA A 246 5.59 -3.84 19.26
N ASN A 247 5.08 -4.99 19.70
CA ASN A 247 5.21 -6.28 19.01
C ASN A 247 4.01 -6.63 18.14
N SER A 248 3.05 -5.70 18.03
CA SER A 248 1.89 -5.85 17.14
C SER A 248 1.04 -7.10 17.43
N MET A 249 0.86 -7.47 18.69
CA MET A 249 0.14 -8.67 19.11
C MET A 249 -1.34 -8.61 18.73
N ASN A 250 -1.81 -9.65 18.06
CA ASN A 250 -3.20 -9.73 17.57
C ASN A 250 -4.16 -10.11 18.71
N THR A 251 -3.73 -10.99 19.60
CA THR A 251 -4.52 -11.49 20.73
C THR A 251 -4.97 -10.38 21.66
N VAL A 252 -4.04 -9.51 22.06
CA VAL A 252 -4.32 -8.37 22.93
C VAL A 252 -5.21 -7.35 22.19
N THR A 253 -4.92 -7.06 20.92
CA THR A 253 -5.74 -6.12 20.15
C THR A 253 -7.18 -6.62 19.99
N ALA A 254 -7.38 -7.94 19.78
CA ALA A 254 -8.71 -8.55 19.72
C ALA A 254 -9.44 -8.44 21.10
N LYS A 255 -8.70 -8.58 22.20
CA LYS A 255 -9.26 -8.37 23.54
C LYS A 255 -9.73 -6.92 23.73
N LEU A 256 -8.95 -5.93 23.27
CA LEU A 256 -9.35 -4.52 23.36
C LEU A 256 -10.63 -4.25 22.54
N ILE A 257 -10.75 -4.78 21.30
CA ILE A 257 -11.99 -4.64 20.52
C ILE A 257 -13.18 -5.30 21.22
N LYS A 258 -12.97 -6.46 21.82
CA LYS A 258 -14.02 -7.15 22.60
C LYS A 258 -14.52 -6.33 23.77
N ASP A 259 -13.61 -5.67 24.49
CA ASP A 259 -13.93 -4.93 25.71
C ASP A 259 -14.49 -3.53 25.42
N TYR A 260 -13.94 -2.83 24.43
CA TYR A 260 -14.26 -1.43 24.17
C TYR A 260 -15.21 -1.22 22.97
N GLY A 261 -15.34 -2.21 22.08
CA GLY A 261 -16.25 -2.23 20.95
C GLY A 261 -15.72 -1.51 19.70
N THR A 262 -16.15 -1.99 18.57
CA THR A 262 -15.73 -1.51 17.22
C THR A 262 -16.16 -0.07 16.95
N LYS A 263 -17.41 0.28 17.32
CA LYS A 263 -17.98 1.60 16.99
C LYS A 263 -17.15 2.75 17.54
N ARG A 264 -16.67 2.65 18.78
CA ARG A 264 -15.85 3.71 19.40
C ARG A 264 -14.51 3.90 18.71
N VAL A 265 -13.93 2.81 18.20
CA VAL A 265 -12.70 2.86 17.41
C VAL A 265 -12.94 3.53 16.05
N ILE A 266 -14.04 3.20 15.39
CA ILE A 266 -14.44 3.80 14.12
C ILE A 266 -14.70 5.31 14.30
N ASP A 267 -15.47 5.68 15.32
CA ASP A 267 -15.78 7.08 15.63
C ASP A 267 -14.49 7.89 15.90
N LEU A 268 -13.51 7.29 16.60
CA LEU A 268 -12.21 7.93 16.83
C LEU A 268 -11.38 8.05 15.54
N ALA A 269 -11.33 7.01 14.72
CA ALA A 269 -10.60 7.02 13.46
C ALA A 269 -11.12 8.13 12.53
N HIS A 270 -12.45 8.28 12.44
CA HIS A 270 -13.08 9.38 11.68
C HIS A 270 -12.78 10.76 12.30
N ALA A 271 -12.78 10.87 13.64
CA ALA A 271 -12.44 12.13 14.30
C ALA A 271 -11.00 12.55 14.03
N LEU A 272 -10.09 11.61 13.82
CA LEU A 272 -8.68 11.84 13.48
C LEU A 272 -8.44 12.03 11.97
N GLY A 273 -9.48 12.06 11.12
CA GLY A 273 -9.37 12.43 9.71
C GLY A 273 -9.50 11.29 8.70
N ILE A 274 -9.83 10.06 9.10
CA ILE A 274 -10.14 9.00 8.15
C ILE A 274 -11.56 9.22 7.61
N GLU A 275 -11.70 9.36 6.30
CA GLU A 275 -12.99 9.60 5.63
C GLU A 275 -13.57 8.34 4.99
N SER A 276 -12.71 7.39 4.61
CA SER A 276 -13.12 6.11 4.03
C SER A 276 -14.04 5.33 4.97
N ASP A 277 -14.97 4.59 4.39
CA ASP A 277 -15.84 3.69 5.15
C ASP A 277 -15.03 2.61 5.87
N ILE A 278 -15.27 2.48 7.17
CA ILE A 278 -14.66 1.46 8.02
C ILE A 278 -15.73 0.43 8.37
N PRO A 279 -15.56 -0.85 8.00
CA PRO A 279 -16.54 -1.87 8.29
C PRO A 279 -16.69 -2.10 9.80
N ASN A 280 -17.94 -2.13 10.29
CA ASN A 280 -18.22 -2.34 11.72
C ASN A 280 -18.18 -3.84 12.07
N VAL A 281 -16.99 -4.43 12.02
CA VAL A 281 -16.72 -5.84 12.31
C VAL A 281 -15.52 -5.97 13.27
N PRO A 282 -15.46 -7.02 14.10
CA PRO A 282 -14.35 -7.18 15.06
C PRO A 282 -12.96 -7.21 14.41
N SER A 283 -12.85 -7.68 13.19
CA SER A 283 -11.58 -7.77 12.47
C SER A 283 -10.96 -6.42 12.09
N ILE A 284 -11.65 -5.27 12.32
CA ILE A 284 -10.99 -3.94 12.26
C ILE A 284 -9.82 -3.83 13.23
N ALA A 285 -9.81 -4.62 14.32
CA ALA A 285 -8.67 -4.75 15.22
C ALA A 285 -7.35 -5.05 14.49
N LEU A 286 -7.44 -5.79 13.38
CA LEU A 286 -6.30 -6.18 12.55
C LEU A 286 -6.21 -5.38 11.23
N GLY A 287 -7.04 -4.32 11.11
CA GLY A 287 -6.98 -3.39 10.00
C GLY A 287 -7.51 -3.95 8.69
N VAL A 288 -8.69 -4.58 8.70
CA VAL A 288 -9.39 -5.00 7.47
C VAL A 288 -9.96 -3.81 6.67
N ALA A 289 -9.98 -2.62 7.26
CA ALA A 289 -10.38 -1.40 6.56
C ALA A 289 -9.47 -1.13 5.35
N GLN A 290 -10.07 -0.69 4.26
CA GLN A 290 -9.36 -0.28 3.05
C GLN A 290 -9.28 1.24 3.02
N LEU A 291 -8.09 1.77 3.32
CA LEU A 291 -7.83 3.21 3.40
C LEU A 291 -6.80 3.62 2.36
N THR A 292 -6.76 4.92 2.05
CA THR A 292 -5.65 5.50 1.33
C THR A 292 -4.45 5.71 2.25
N LEU A 293 -3.25 5.72 1.68
CA LEU A 293 -2.03 6.02 2.43
C LEU A 293 -2.10 7.44 3.01
N GLN A 294 -2.66 8.40 2.27
CA GLN A 294 -2.84 9.77 2.71
C GLN A 294 -3.69 9.86 3.97
N GLU A 295 -4.88 9.21 4.00
CA GLU A 295 -5.77 9.22 5.17
C GLU A 295 -5.07 8.65 6.40
N LEU A 296 -4.36 7.52 6.21
CA LEU A 296 -3.67 6.86 7.30
C LEU A 296 -2.53 7.72 7.87
N VAL A 297 -1.75 8.39 7.02
CA VAL A 297 -0.68 9.31 7.45
C VAL A 297 -1.27 10.55 8.12
N SER A 298 -2.34 11.12 7.57
CA SER A 298 -3.04 12.28 8.15
C SER A 298 -3.58 11.98 9.55
N ALA A 299 -4.20 10.81 9.74
CA ALA A 299 -4.70 10.39 11.05
C ALA A 299 -3.57 10.14 12.08
N ASN A 300 -2.42 9.59 11.64
CA ASN A 300 -1.24 9.47 12.49
C ASN A 300 -0.58 10.83 12.78
N ALA A 301 -0.64 11.79 11.83
CA ALA A 301 -0.19 13.16 12.07
C ALA A 301 -1.01 13.84 13.17
N ALA A 302 -2.32 13.57 13.23
CA ALA A 302 -3.16 14.07 14.32
C ALA A 302 -2.73 13.53 15.69
N LEU A 303 -2.30 12.25 15.80
CA LEU A 303 -1.74 11.73 17.06
C LEU A 303 -0.47 12.47 17.48
N VAL A 304 0.42 12.79 16.54
CA VAL A 304 1.64 13.58 16.81
C VAL A 304 1.31 15.03 17.17
N ASN A 305 0.27 15.59 16.56
CA ASN A 305 -0.21 16.97 16.78
C ASN A 305 -1.20 17.05 17.94
N HIS A 306 -0.88 16.40 19.06
CA HIS A 306 -1.67 16.50 20.31
C HIS A 306 -3.15 16.07 20.18
N GLY A 307 -3.46 15.19 19.22
CA GLY A 307 -4.82 14.75 18.93
C GLY A 307 -5.62 15.68 18.02
N VAL A 308 -4.99 16.71 17.47
CA VAL A 308 -5.60 17.69 16.57
C VAL A 308 -5.31 17.32 15.11
N HIS A 309 -6.34 17.00 14.37
CA HIS A 309 -6.27 16.78 12.93
C HIS A 309 -6.21 18.12 12.18
N VAL A 310 -5.27 18.24 11.28
CA VAL A 310 -5.15 19.35 10.32
C VAL A 310 -5.23 18.77 8.91
N GLU A 311 -6.16 19.27 8.11
CA GLU A 311 -6.39 18.77 6.75
C GLU A 311 -5.13 18.90 5.88
N PRO A 312 -4.73 17.82 5.17
CA PRO A 312 -3.56 17.85 4.31
C PRO A 312 -3.64 18.92 3.21
N THR A 313 -2.61 19.75 3.11
CA THR A 313 -2.55 20.86 2.19
C THR A 313 -1.37 20.74 1.23
N TYR A 314 -1.65 20.79 -0.08
CA TYR A 314 -0.65 20.67 -1.16
C TYR A 314 -0.18 22.02 -1.69
N ILE A 315 -1.04 23.03 -1.63
CA ILE A 315 -0.80 24.38 -2.15
C ILE A 315 -0.85 25.34 -0.97
N ALA A 316 0.32 25.77 -0.52
CA ALA A 316 0.41 26.70 0.60
C ALA A 316 -0.06 28.11 0.22
N ARG A 317 0.18 28.55 -1.05
CA ARG A 317 -0.18 29.88 -1.53
C ARG A 317 -0.09 29.94 -3.06
N ILE A 318 -0.96 30.72 -3.68
CA ILE A 318 -0.85 31.11 -5.10
C ILE A 318 -0.73 32.64 -5.15
N GLU A 319 0.26 33.16 -5.87
CA GLU A 319 0.52 34.58 -6.03
C GLU A 319 0.37 35.00 -7.49
N ASP A 320 0.01 36.28 -7.69
CA ASP A 320 0.11 36.89 -9.01
C ASP A 320 1.58 37.23 -9.34
N ARG A 321 1.82 37.74 -10.54
CA ARG A 321 3.17 38.14 -11.01
C ARG A 321 3.80 39.30 -10.20
N PHE A 322 3.03 39.96 -9.33
CA PHE A 322 3.48 41.07 -8.49
C PHE A 322 3.69 40.65 -7.03
N GLY A 323 3.45 39.33 -6.70
CA GLY A 323 3.58 38.83 -5.33
C GLY A 323 2.33 38.99 -4.47
N ASN A 324 1.20 39.44 -5.04
CA ASN A 324 -0.04 39.54 -4.28
C ASN A 324 -0.68 38.15 -4.17
N PRO A 325 -1.16 37.72 -2.97
CA PRO A 325 -1.83 36.44 -2.80
C PRO A 325 -3.16 36.44 -3.57
N ILE A 326 -3.32 35.46 -4.45
CA ILE A 326 -4.57 35.13 -5.14
C ILE A 326 -5.37 34.10 -4.34
N TYR A 327 -4.65 33.17 -3.71
CA TYR A 327 -5.22 32.08 -2.93
C TYR A 327 -4.31 31.71 -1.77
N GLU A 328 -4.90 31.58 -0.60
CA GLU A 328 -4.31 30.96 0.59
C GLU A 328 -5.36 30.01 1.18
N PRO A 329 -5.04 28.73 1.38
CA PRO A 329 -6.01 27.77 1.91
C PRO A 329 -6.35 28.14 3.36
N LEU A 330 -7.63 28.06 3.70
CA LEU A 330 -8.06 28.02 5.09
C LEU A 330 -7.84 26.58 5.59
N GLN A 331 -7.01 26.42 6.62
CA GLN A 331 -6.78 25.12 7.21
C GLN A 331 -8.02 24.69 7.99
N GLU A 332 -8.53 23.51 7.67
CA GLU A 332 -9.54 22.85 8.48
C GLU A 332 -8.85 22.11 9.63
N ILE A 333 -9.22 22.48 10.85
CA ILE A 333 -8.63 21.96 12.08
C ILE A 333 -9.74 21.32 12.91
N ARG A 334 -9.51 20.11 13.40
CA ARG A 334 -10.48 19.35 14.18
C ARG A 334 -9.80 18.66 15.36
N GLU A 335 -10.29 18.87 16.56
CA GLU A 335 -9.86 18.13 17.75
C GLU A 335 -10.54 16.75 17.74
N GLY A 336 -9.76 15.67 17.60
CA GLY A 336 -10.24 14.30 17.53
C GLY A 336 -9.97 13.48 18.81
N LEU A 337 -8.88 13.84 19.53
CA LEU A 337 -8.42 13.13 20.72
C LEU A 337 -7.79 14.12 21.69
N ASP A 338 -7.91 13.88 22.99
CA ASP A 338 -7.23 14.69 23.99
C ASP A 338 -5.70 14.48 23.96
N ASP A 339 -4.95 15.55 24.28
CA ASP A 339 -3.48 15.58 24.26
C ASP A 339 -2.84 14.47 25.11
N ARG A 340 -3.37 14.23 26.31
CA ARG A 340 -2.82 13.19 27.22
C ARG A 340 -2.89 11.80 26.59
N THR A 341 -4.01 11.47 25.97
CA THR A 341 -4.20 10.19 25.30
C THR A 341 -3.32 10.08 24.04
N ALA A 342 -3.27 11.14 23.23
CA ALA A 342 -2.39 11.20 22.05
C ALA A 342 -0.93 11.01 22.43
N TYR A 343 -0.44 11.71 23.46
CA TYR A 343 0.91 11.55 23.99
C TYR A 343 1.21 10.11 24.41
N ARG A 344 0.30 9.48 25.16
CA ARG A 344 0.48 8.09 25.63
C ARG A 344 0.57 7.10 24.48
N VAL A 345 -0.28 7.23 23.46
CA VAL A 345 -0.20 6.39 22.24
C VAL A 345 1.15 6.54 21.56
N ILE A 346 1.64 7.77 21.38
CA ILE A 346 2.95 8.03 20.78
C ILE A 346 4.08 7.41 21.61
N GLN A 347 4.03 7.50 22.97
CA GLN A 347 5.03 6.86 23.83
C GLN A 347 5.03 5.33 23.62
N MET A 348 3.87 4.68 23.59
CA MET A 348 3.78 3.24 23.29
C MET A 348 4.29 2.90 21.88
N MET A 349 3.99 3.73 20.87
CA MET A 349 4.48 3.55 19.49
C MET A 349 6.00 3.72 19.36
N LYS A 350 6.68 4.42 20.31
CA LYS A 350 8.14 4.44 20.37
C LYS A 350 8.71 3.05 20.65
N GLY A 351 8.03 2.24 21.44
CA GLY A 351 8.39 0.86 21.68
C GLY A 351 8.50 0.00 20.42
N VAL A 352 7.79 0.36 19.34
CA VAL A 352 7.93 -0.31 18.03
C VAL A 352 9.35 -0.18 17.50
N VAL A 353 9.99 0.99 17.67
CA VAL A 353 11.31 1.33 17.13
C VAL A 353 12.42 1.14 18.16
N ASP A 354 12.17 1.52 19.41
CA ASP A 354 13.16 1.42 20.52
C ASP A 354 13.17 0.03 21.17
N GLY A 355 12.11 -0.73 20.97
CA GLY A 355 11.79 -1.94 21.71
C GLY A 355 11.05 -1.63 23.02
N ALA A 356 10.13 -2.51 23.41
CA ALA A 356 9.48 -2.52 24.70
C ALA A 356 10.00 -3.71 25.53
N TRP A 357 10.14 -3.50 26.84
CA TRP A 357 10.64 -4.52 27.76
C TRP A 357 9.51 -5.46 28.19
N ASN A 358 9.80 -6.76 28.24
CA ASN A 358 8.94 -7.75 28.86
C ASN A 358 9.64 -8.35 30.09
N GLU A 359 9.02 -8.20 31.26
CA GLU A 359 9.59 -8.67 32.53
C GLU A 359 9.64 -10.20 32.61
N GLU A 360 8.66 -10.90 32.06
CA GLU A 360 8.57 -12.36 32.13
C GLU A 360 9.65 -13.04 31.27
N THR A 361 9.89 -12.53 30.04
CA THR A 361 10.90 -13.10 29.14
C THR A 361 12.28 -12.48 29.30
N GLY A 362 12.39 -11.33 29.96
CA GLY A 362 13.64 -10.58 30.07
C GLY A 362 14.17 -10.04 28.75
N THR A 363 13.28 -9.77 27.77
CA THR A 363 13.66 -9.34 26.43
C THR A 363 13.11 -7.95 26.10
N THR A 364 13.84 -7.24 25.23
CA THR A 364 13.37 -5.99 24.62
C THR A 364 13.09 -6.23 23.17
N MET A 365 11.84 -6.08 22.73
CA MET A 365 11.42 -6.37 21.36
C MET A 365 10.51 -5.26 20.80
N GLY A 366 10.53 -5.13 19.46
CA GLY A 366 9.69 -4.21 18.71
C GLY A 366 9.79 -4.48 17.21
N THR A 367 8.69 -4.41 16.50
CA THR A 367 8.64 -4.81 15.07
C THR A 367 9.47 -3.91 14.14
N GLY A 368 9.84 -2.69 14.58
CA GLY A 368 10.69 -1.74 13.86
C GLY A 368 12.09 -1.56 14.46
N ILE A 369 12.46 -2.33 15.47
CA ILE A 369 13.71 -2.18 16.23
C ILE A 369 14.96 -2.19 15.34
N ARG A 370 14.89 -2.83 14.17
CA ARG A 370 15.97 -2.86 13.18
C ARG A 370 16.42 -1.46 12.71
N LEU A 371 15.59 -0.43 12.85
CA LEU A 371 15.97 0.95 12.53
C LEU A 371 17.09 1.50 13.42
N ARG A 372 17.26 0.94 14.61
CA ARG A 372 18.28 1.37 15.59
C ARG A 372 19.64 0.73 15.39
N TYR A 373 19.73 -0.33 14.59
CA TYR A 373 20.98 -1.09 14.44
C TYR A 373 21.63 -0.84 13.08
N ASN A 374 22.95 -0.67 13.09
CA ASN A 374 23.77 -0.73 11.89
C ASN A 374 23.77 -2.13 11.31
N SER A 375 23.74 -2.21 9.99
CA SER A 375 23.91 -3.47 9.27
C SER A 375 24.61 -3.19 7.96
N ASP A 376 25.67 -3.94 7.67
CA ASP A 376 26.43 -3.88 6.40
C ASP A 376 25.54 -4.16 5.15
N LYS A 377 24.29 -4.60 5.39
CA LYS A 377 23.32 -4.92 4.34
C LYS A 377 22.23 -3.86 4.17
N ARG A 378 22.33 -2.71 4.85
CA ARG A 378 21.30 -1.66 4.83
C ARG A 378 21.95 -0.31 4.58
N ASP A 379 21.31 0.51 3.77
CA ASP A 379 21.79 1.83 3.37
C ASP A 379 21.64 2.92 4.46
N TYR A 380 21.27 2.56 5.71
CA TYR A 380 21.18 3.49 6.83
C TYR A 380 21.97 3.00 8.04
N ASP A 381 22.72 3.91 8.64
CA ASP A 381 23.63 3.70 9.77
C ASP A 381 22.92 3.71 11.15
N GLY A 382 21.73 3.16 11.25
CA GLY A 382 20.93 3.20 12.46
C GLY A 382 20.38 4.61 12.76
N ILE A 383 19.09 4.76 12.64
CA ILE A 383 18.41 6.03 12.95
C ILE A 383 18.38 6.24 14.45
N ARG A 384 19.01 7.32 14.97
CA ARG A 384 19.11 7.62 16.41
C ARG A 384 18.18 8.72 16.89
N VAL A 385 17.53 9.44 15.96
CA VAL A 385 16.57 10.49 16.34
C VAL A 385 15.36 9.88 17.06
N PRO A 386 14.79 10.57 18.05
CA PRO A 386 13.55 10.14 18.68
C PRO A 386 12.45 9.98 17.62
N MET A 387 11.88 8.78 17.54
CA MET A 387 10.77 8.52 16.65
C MET A 387 9.87 7.41 17.19
N ALA A 388 8.61 7.48 16.84
CA ALA A 388 7.63 6.42 16.99
C ALA A 388 7.37 5.76 15.64
N GLY A 389 6.72 4.61 15.63
CA GLY A 389 6.38 3.95 14.38
C GLY A 389 5.33 2.87 14.52
N LYS A 390 4.86 2.38 13.38
CA LYS A 390 4.03 1.18 13.32
C LYS A 390 4.24 0.46 12.01
N THR A 391 4.59 -0.80 12.10
CA THR A 391 4.63 -1.72 10.94
C THR A 391 3.24 -2.28 10.67
N GLY A 392 2.94 -2.53 9.42
CA GLY A 392 1.74 -3.23 8.98
C GLY A 392 2.07 -4.31 7.97
N THR A 393 1.38 -5.41 8.09
CA THR A 393 1.39 -6.50 7.13
C THR A 393 -0.04 -6.98 7.03
N THR A 394 -0.57 -7.10 5.83
CA THR A 394 -1.90 -7.68 5.62
C THR A 394 -1.82 -9.19 5.59
N GLN A 395 -2.97 -9.83 5.78
CA GLN A 395 -3.06 -11.27 5.58
C GLN A 395 -2.50 -11.65 4.21
N ASN A 396 -1.84 -12.80 4.17
CA ASN A 396 -1.25 -13.32 2.94
C ASN A 396 -0.13 -12.47 2.35
N ASN A 397 0.47 -11.55 3.10
CA ASN A 397 1.63 -10.74 2.67
C ASN A 397 1.39 -9.88 1.41
N THR A 398 0.14 -9.46 1.18
CA THR A 398 -0.26 -8.68 0.01
C THR A 398 0.26 -7.25 0.05
N ASP A 399 0.19 -6.63 1.25
CA ASP A 399 0.53 -5.23 1.46
C ASP A 399 1.48 -5.10 2.65
N GLY A 400 2.59 -4.42 2.44
CA GLY A 400 3.52 -4.02 3.49
C GLY A 400 3.39 -2.53 3.76
N TRP A 401 3.31 -2.16 5.05
CA TRP A 401 3.14 -0.78 5.49
C TRP A 401 4.15 -0.42 6.56
N PHE A 402 4.54 0.85 6.57
CA PHE A 402 5.25 1.45 7.69
C PHE A 402 4.79 2.89 7.90
N MET A 403 4.50 3.24 9.16
CA MET A 403 4.28 4.61 9.62
C MET A 403 5.45 5.00 10.49
N GLY A 404 6.21 6.02 10.08
CA GLY A 404 7.30 6.62 10.85
C GLY A 404 6.87 8.01 11.33
N LEU A 405 6.99 8.26 12.64
CA LEU A 405 6.49 9.47 13.28
C LEU A 405 7.61 10.16 14.04
N THR A 406 7.86 11.42 13.69
CA THR A 406 8.68 12.34 14.45
C THR A 406 7.84 13.57 14.83
N PRO A 407 8.27 14.42 15.78
CA PRO A 407 7.48 15.60 16.14
C PRO A 407 7.18 16.55 14.97
N GLU A 408 8.06 16.61 13.96
CA GLU A 408 7.97 17.54 12.86
C GLU A 408 7.51 16.90 11.54
N LEU A 409 7.50 15.57 11.45
CA LEU A 409 7.20 14.87 10.21
C LEU A 409 6.60 13.49 10.47
N VAL A 410 5.48 13.21 9.84
CA VAL A 410 4.90 11.86 9.77
C VAL A 410 5.00 11.37 8.33
N THR A 411 5.63 10.23 8.16
CA THR A 411 5.83 9.60 6.86
C THR A 411 5.20 8.22 6.86
N GLY A 412 4.37 7.96 5.86
CA GLY A 412 3.84 6.63 5.60
C GLY A 412 4.36 6.07 4.30
N VAL A 413 4.59 4.77 4.30
CA VAL A 413 5.01 4.01 3.12
C VAL A 413 4.13 2.78 2.97
N TRP A 414 3.70 2.54 1.74
CA TRP A 414 3.07 1.30 1.31
C TRP A 414 3.90 0.64 0.21
N VAL A 415 3.99 -0.69 0.25
CA VAL A 415 4.60 -1.51 -0.79
C VAL A 415 3.73 -2.74 -1.06
N GLY A 416 3.53 -3.06 -2.33
CA GLY A 416 2.79 -4.23 -2.77
C GLY A 416 2.75 -4.35 -4.29
N ALA A 417 2.17 -5.43 -4.81
CA ALA A 417 1.89 -5.53 -6.24
C ALA A 417 0.59 -4.81 -6.59
N GLN A 418 0.43 -4.45 -7.87
CA GLN A 418 -0.80 -3.85 -8.37
C GLN A 418 -2.01 -4.79 -8.17
N ASP A 419 -1.80 -6.08 -8.38
CA ASP A 419 -2.78 -7.13 -8.21
C ASP A 419 -2.57 -7.80 -6.83
N PRO A 420 -3.58 -7.81 -5.93
CA PRO A 420 -3.43 -8.38 -4.59
C PRO A 420 -3.12 -9.89 -4.57
N THR A 421 -3.39 -10.61 -5.66
CA THR A 421 -3.06 -12.03 -5.77
C THR A 421 -1.59 -12.27 -6.09
N VAL A 422 -0.84 -11.22 -6.44
CA VAL A 422 0.61 -11.24 -6.67
C VAL A 422 1.30 -10.76 -5.40
N ARG A 423 1.91 -11.68 -4.64
CA ARG A 423 2.40 -11.43 -3.29
C ARG A 423 3.57 -12.31 -2.91
N PHE A 424 4.28 -11.97 -1.85
CA PHE A 424 5.31 -12.82 -1.28
C PHE A 424 4.73 -14.11 -0.70
N SER A 425 5.48 -15.21 -0.82
CA SER A 425 5.08 -16.53 -0.31
C SER A 425 5.09 -16.63 1.21
N THR A 426 5.94 -15.85 1.88
CA THR A 426 6.12 -15.91 3.33
C THR A 426 6.06 -14.55 4.00
N THR A 427 5.58 -14.52 5.25
CA THR A 427 5.57 -13.29 6.07
C THR A 427 6.97 -12.75 6.28
N ARG A 428 7.98 -13.61 6.41
CA ARG A 428 9.39 -13.21 6.56
C ARG A 428 9.89 -12.35 5.38
N LEU A 429 9.40 -12.59 4.17
CA LEU A 429 9.75 -11.81 2.99
C LEU A 429 8.84 -10.59 2.82
N GLY A 430 7.52 -10.77 2.97
CA GLY A 430 6.51 -9.78 2.63
C GLY A 430 6.07 -8.85 3.77
N GLN A 431 6.57 -9.04 5.01
CA GLN A 431 6.19 -8.17 6.12
C GLN A 431 6.64 -6.71 5.91
N GLY A 432 5.83 -5.77 6.41
CA GLY A 432 6.10 -4.33 6.29
C GLY A 432 7.46 -3.89 6.84
N ALA A 433 8.00 -4.59 7.83
CA ALA A 433 9.36 -4.38 8.34
C ALA A 433 10.46 -4.64 7.29
N ASN A 434 10.19 -5.44 6.27
CA ASN A 434 11.16 -5.75 5.19
C ASN A 434 10.83 -5.02 3.89
N THR A 435 9.56 -4.71 3.65
CA THR A 435 9.10 -4.12 2.39
C THR A 435 8.99 -2.59 2.45
N ALA A 436 8.30 -2.04 3.45
CA ALA A 436 8.00 -0.62 3.54
C ALA A 436 8.92 0.16 4.50
N LEU A 437 9.30 -0.42 5.64
CA LEU A 437 10.12 0.25 6.64
C LEU A 437 11.48 0.71 6.14
N PRO A 438 12.20 -0.01 5.23
CA PRO A 438 13.52 0.44 4.75
C PRO A 438 13.47 1.65 3.82
N ILE A 439 12.31 2.03 3.29
CA ILE A 439 12.09 3.23 2.48
C ILE A 439 11.98 4.47 3.38
#